data_a0bbf7ba43550b2adaaa5a797918399f
#
_entry.id   a0bbf7ba43550b2adaaa5a797918399f
#
_cell.length_a   1.000
_cell.length_b   1.000
_cell.length_c   1.000
_cell.angle_alpha   90.00
_cell.angle_beta   90.00
_cell.angle_gamma   90.00
#
_symmetry.space_group_name_H-M   'P 1'
#
loop_
_entity.id
_entity.type
_entity.pdbx_description
1 polymer ?
#
loop_
_entity_poly.entity_id
_entity_poly.type
_entity_poly.pdbx_seq_one_letter_code
_entity_poly.pdbx_strand_id
1 'polypeptide(L)'
;MKARLLAIAVAVLVFVPTALSATHAGGHAKKASAGTTIVVYASGDVNVQGLWQNNIIPGFEKANKGIYVKFIFSEHGTDDGTTLARIGAAVKGRHWPGIDLVDGGLVTTLAAAGLNQPVGKATAPNLKKINPDLLVPVKGAAIPYRGSSVVLAYNSDKVKSPPKSLSALLDWIRANPGKFTYNSPNSGGSGYSFAETVVDSLLTPSILKQMDQGYNPAIQSNWKQGLDLLHGLNKYMYGNGVYPNGNAAVLQLLGQGQIWVAPVWSDQSLTALKTGQLGPNIKLTQISNPSFTGGAAYLAVPKTAKHKKVLYKFVNYILSPPAQQMIVDVMAGFPAIDIKYMGAAIKQKFQDVSANTLRPTYQTKMGNDFKAAWQQSVP
;
A
#
# COMPACT_ATOMS: atom_id res chain seq x y z
N MET A 1 -52.40 15.56 45.83
CA MET A 1 -52.32 14.11 45.55
C MET A 1 -50.91 13.66 45.92
N LYS A 2 -50.81 12.62 46.77
CA LYS A 2 -49.65 12.27 47.60
C LYS A 2 -48.61 11.52 46.78
N ALA A 3 -47.35 11.99 46.76
CA ALA A 3 -46.19 11.26 46.26
C ALA A 3 -45.67 10.29 47.33
N ARG A 4 -45.52 9.02 46.99
CA ARG A 4 -44.92 8.01 47.89
C ARG A 4 -43.44 7.85 47.48
N LEU A 5 -42.55 8.17 48.41
CA LEU A 5 -41.14 7.84 48.37
C LEU A 5 -40.96 6.34 48.73
N LEU A 6 -40.25 5.61 47.91
CA LEU A 6 -39.82 4.26 48.16
C LEU A 6 -38.36 4.29 48.59
N ALA A 7 -38.06 3.97 49.82
CA ALA A 7 -36.70 3.84 50.33
C ALA A 7 -36.18 2.42 50.07
N ILE A 8 -35.05 2.31 49.37
CA ILE A 8 -34.31 1.04 49.16
C ILE A 8 -33.16 1.00 50.18
N ALA A 9 -33.27 0.03 51.10
CA ALA A 9 -32.22 -0.26 52.08
C ALA A 9 -31.12 -1.11 51.40
N VAL A 10 -29.89 -0.60 51.41
CA VAL A 10 -28.68 -1.35 50.97
C VAL A 10 -28.10 -2.06 52.21
N ALA A 11 -28.14 -3.37 52.22
CA ALA A 11 -27.47 -4.20 53.23
C ALA A 11 -25.99 -4.37 52.84
N VAL A 12 -25.10 -3.85 53.66
CA VAL A 12 -23.64 -4.05 53.53
C VAL A 12 -23.30 -5.34 54.27
N LEU A 13 -22.93 -6.38 53.55
CA LEU A 13 -22.33 -7.62 54.05
C LEU A 13 -20.82 -7.40 54.26
N VAL A 14 -20.41 -7.37 55.52
CA VAL A 14 -18.97 -7.35 55.88
C VAL A 14 -18.48 -8.80 55.86
N PHE A 15 -17.60 -9.13 54.89
CA PHE A 15 -16.87 -10.40 54.89
C PHE A 15 -15.59 -10.26 55.69
N VAL A 16 -15.44 -11.01 56.77
CA VAL A 16 -14.18 -11.17 57.52
C VAL A 16 -13.41 -12.32 56.88
N PRO A 17 -12.18 -12.17 56.41
CA PRO A 17 -11.39 -13.27 55.88
C PRO A 17 -10.71 -14.04 57.03
N THR A 18 -11.06 -15.29 57.21
CA THR A 18 -10.28 -16.23 58.03
C THR A 18 -9.00 -16.63 57.32
N ALA A 19 -7.87 -16.30 57.92
CA ALA A 19 -6.56 -16.70 57.43
C ALA A 19 -6.34 -18.21 57.63
N LEU A 20 -6.31 -18.97 56.53
CA LEU A 20 -5.82 -20.33 56.52
C LEU A 20 -4.34 -20.33 56.17
N SER A 21 -3.50 -20.70 57.14
CA SER A 21 -2.05 -20.88 56.90
C SER A 21 -1.84 -22.13 56.05
N ALA A 22 -1.47 -21.95 54.78
CA ALA A 22 -1.03 -23.02 53.91
C ALA A 22 0.50 -23.08 53.88
N THR A 23 1.02 -24.22 54.27
CA THR A 23 2.43 -24.60 54.26
C THR A 23 3.03 -24.51 52.86
N HIS A 24 4.22 -23.88 52.76
CA HIS A 24 5.01 -23.74 51.54
C HIS A 24 5.48 -25.11 51.00
N ALA A 25 4.87 -25.56 49.90
CA ALA A 25 5.53 -26.46 48.99
C ALA A 25 6.21 -25.61 47.89
N GLY A 26 7.52 -25.55 47.93
CA GLY A 26 8.35 -24.78 46.95
C GLY A 26 8.27 -25.40 45.55
N GLY A 27 7.23 -25.07 44.81
CA GLY A 27 7.17 -25.24 43.37
C GLY A 27 7.70 -23.99 42.70
N HIS A 28 8.86 -24.08 42.06
CA HIS A 28 9.32 -23.03 41.14
C HIS A 28 8.30 -22.91 39.99
N ALA A 29 7.30 -22.05 40.14
CA ALA A 29 6.49 -21.60 39.03
C ALA A 29 7.45 -20.91 38.04
N LYS A 30 7.76 -21.59 36.94
CA LYS A 30 8.42 -20.94 35.75
C LYS A 30 7.61 -19.71 35.47
N LYS A 31 8.17 -18.51 35.73
CA LYS A 31 7.64 -17.24 35.25
C LYS A 31 7.42 -17.42 33.75
N ALA A 32 6.17 -17.46 33.32
CA ALA A 32 5.86 -17.41 31.90
C ALA A 32 6.58 -16.18 31.35
N SER A 33 7.53 -16.39 30.45
CA SER A 33 8.30 -15.29 29.88
C SER A 33 7.29 -14.41 29.17
N ALA A 34 7.14 -13.17 29.61
CA ALA A 34 6.29 -12.19 28.97
C ALA A 34 6.78 -12.08 27.52
N GLY A 35 5.90 -12.41 26.56
CA GLY A 35 6.25 -12.42 25.14
C GLY A 35 6.66 -11.03 24.64
N THR A 36 7.45 -10.99 23.58
CA THR A 36 7.85 -9.72 22.95
C THR A 36 6.77 -9.27 21.98
N THR A 37 6.26 -8.05 22.16
CA THR A 37 5.32 -7.41 21.21
C THR A 37 6.03 -6.37 20.38
N ILE A 38 5.90 -6.47 19.05
CA ILE A 38 6.30 -5.43 18.08
C ILE A 38 5.07 -4.73 17.53
N VAL A 39 5.20 -3.46 17.16
CA VAL A 39 4.11 -2.64 16.62
C VAL A 39 4.35 -2.38 15.14
N VAL A 40 3.41 -2.83 14.31
CA VAL A 40 3.42 -2.61 12.85
C VAL A 40 2.33 -1.61 12.50
N TYR A 41 2.71 -0.57 11.79
CA TYR A 41 1.79 0.34 11.12
C TYR A 41 1.77 0.02 9.63
N ALA A 42 0.59 -0.12 9.06
CA ALA A 42 0.42 -0.23 7.62
C ALA A 42 -0.68 0.71 7.12
N SER A 43 -0.52 1.18 5.90
CA SER A 43 -1.55 1.95 5.21
C SER A 43 -1.79 1.44 3.80
N GLY A 44 -3.01 1.63 3.30
CA GLY A 44 -3.42 1.18 1.96
C GLY A 44 -4.89 0.83 1.89
N ASP A 45 -5.27 0.03 0.90
CA ASP A 45 -6.63 -0.46 0.74
C ASP A 45 -6.86 -1.73 1.57
N VAL A 46 -8.11 -2.16 1.70
CA VAL A 46 -8.53 -3.31 2.54
C VAL A 46 -7.84 -4.64 2.18
N ASN A 47 -7.39 -4.82 0.94
CA ASN A 47 -6.61 -5.99 0.55
C ASN A 47 -5.23 -6.03 1.23
N VAL A 48 -4.61 -4.86 1.44
CA VAL A 48 -3.35 -4.74 2.20
C VAL A 48 -3.59 -5.05 3.66
N GLN A 49 -4.69 -4.54 4.24
CA GLN A 49 -5.11 -4.88 5.59
C GLN A 49 -5.26 -6.40 5.76
N GLY A 50 -6.00 -7.04 4.83
CA GLY A 50 -6.22 -8.49 4.84
C GLY A 50 -4.92 -9.29 4.69
N LEU A 51 -3.99 -8.86 3.85
CA LEU A 51 -2.67 -9.49 3.73
C LEU A 51 -1.92 -9.52 5.06
N TRP A 52 -1.86 -8.38 5.76
CA TRP A 52 -1.19 -8.28 7.05
C TRP A 52 -1.90 -9.08 8.14
N GLN A 53 -3.19 -8.82 8.32
CA GLN A 53 -3.97 -9.29 9.46
C GLN A 53 -4.28 -10.79 9.40
N ASN A 54 -4.53 -11.31 8.20
CA ASN A 54 -4.98 -12.69 8.01
C ASN A 54 -3.87 -13.64 7.55
N ASN A 55 -2.71 -13.13 7.09
CA ASN A 55 -1.69 -13.97 6.48
C ASN A 55 -0.28 -13.73 7.04
N ILE A 56 0.30 -12.51 6.91
CA ILE A 56 1.69 -12.26 7.33
C ILE A 56 1.83 -12.43 8.84
N ILE A 57 0.99 -11.77 9.62
CA ILE A 57 1.07 -11.76 11.10
C ILE A 57 0.83 -13.15 11.66
N PRO A 58 -0.29 -13.84 11.36
CA PRO A 58 -0.54 -15.17 11.89
C PRO A 58 0.53 -16.19 11.50
N GLY A 59 1.04 -16.13 10.26
CA GLY A 59 2.11 -17.00 9.80
C GLY A 59 3.41 -16.79 10.56
N PHE A 60 3.77 -15.54 10.83
CA PHE A 60 4.96 -15.21 11.62
C PHE A 60 4.83 -15.63 13.08
N GLU A 61 3.73 -15.33 13.74
CA GLU A 61 3.47 -15.68 15.15
C GLU A 61 3.41 -17.20 15.36
N LYS A 62 2.82 -17.93 14.41
CA LYS A 62 2.82 -19.40 14.41
C LYS A 62 4.22 -19.98 14.42
N ALA A 63 5.11 -19.40 13.59
CA ALA A 63 6.50 -19.82 13.46
C ALA A 63 7.41 -19.32 14.59
N ASN A 64 6.96 -18.36 15.41
CA ASN A 64 7.78 -17.65 16.41
C ASN A 64 7.05 -17.48 17.73
N LYS A 65 6.79 -18.56 18.43
CA LYS A 65 6.08 -18.57 19.71
C LYS A 65 6.69 -17.59 20.71
N GLY A 66 5.83 -16.84 21.43
CA GLY A 66 6.23 -15.79 22.36
C GLY A 66 6.55 -14.43 21.71
N ILE A 67 6.37 -14.30 20.42
CA ILE A 67 6.43 -13.02 19.71
C ILE A 67 5.01 -12.68 19.22
N TYR A 68 4.57 -11.45 19.45
CA TYR A 68 3.26 -10.94 19.08
C TYR A 68 3.40 -9.66 18.25
N VAL A 69 2.45 -9.44 17.35
CA VAL A 69 2.40 -8.24 16.50
C VAL A 69 1.14 -7.45 16.81
N LYS A 70 1.32 -6.24 17.37
CA LYS A 70 0.25 -5.25 17.44
C LYS A 70 0.15 -4.56 16.08
N PHE A 71 -0.98 -4.70 15.42
CA PHE A 71 -1.22 -4.14 14.09
C PHE A 71 -2.06 -2.86 14.16
N ILE A 72 -1.62 -1.81 13.47
CA ILE A 72 -2.31 -0.53 13.31
C ILE A 72 -2.47 -0.32 11.82
N PHE A 73 -3.71 -0.11 11.37
CA PHE A 73 -4.00 0.12 9.96
C PHE A 73 -4.65 1.49 9.74
N SER A 74 -4.21 2.19 8.68
CA SER A 74 -4.77 3.46 8.21
C SER A 74 -5.28 3.27 6.79
N GLU A 75 -6.60 3.24 6.64
CA GLU A 75 -7.22 3.08 5.33
C GLU A 75 -6.91 4.31 4.45
N HIS A 76 -6.47 4.03 3.22
CA HIS A 76 -6.02 5.03 2.24
C HIS A 76 -4.89 5.96 2.73
N GLY A 77 -4.22 5.63 3.83
CA GLY A 77 -3.12 6.44 4.37
C GLY A 77 -3.55 7.76 5.00
N THR A 78 -4.79 7.85 5.48
CA THR A 78 -5.33 9.07 6.11
C THR A 78 -4.50 9.57 7.29
N ASP A 79 -3.83 8.65 8.02
CA ASP A 79 -2.97 8.97 9.16
C ASP A 79 -1.47 9.00 8.81
N ASP A 80 -1.10 8.85 7.53
CA ASP A 80 0.30 8.78 7.11
C ASP A 80 1.08 10.05 7.47
N GLY A 81 0.50 11.22 7.30
CA GLY A 81 1.11 12.50 7.65
C GLY A 81 1.39 12.62 9.15
N THR A 82 0.42 12.31 9.99
CA THR A 82 0.55 12.32 11.46
C THR A 82 1.58 11.30 11.93
N THR A 83 1.57 10.10 11.34
CA THR A 83 2.52 9.04 11.65
C THR A 83 3.94 9.41 11.26
N LEU A 84 4.14 10.01 10.08
CA LEU A 84 5.43 10.53 9.63
C LEU A 84 5.98 11.59 10.60
N ALA A 85 5.14 12.57 10.98
CA ALA A 85 5.52 13.62 11.93
C ALA A 85 5.92 13.04 13.30
N ARG A 86 5.15 12.07 13.81
CA ARG A 86 5.43 11.37 15.06
C ARG A 86 6.78 10.62 15.03
N ILE A 87 7.06 9.91 13.93
CA ILE A 87 8.33 9.21 13.76
C ILE A 87 9.49 10.22 13.67
N GLY A 88 9.32 11.30 12.92
CA GLY A 88 10.32 12.37 12.81
C GLY A 88 10.67 13.00 14.16
N ALA A 89 9.65 13.35 14.94
CA ALA A 89 9.84 13.89 16.30
C ALA A 89 10.53 12.89 17.24
N ALA A 90 10.13 11.61 17.19
CA ALA A 90 10.71 10.56 18.00
C ALA A 90 12.19 10.29 17.66
N VAL A 91 12.56 10.30 16.38
CA VAL A 91 13.95 10.16 15.93
C VAL A 91 14.79 11.34 16.40
N LYS A 92 14.29 12.57 16.26
CA LYS A 92 14.95 13.78 16.76
C LYS A 92 15.13 13.75 18.29
N GLY A 93 14.10 13.34 19.01
CA GLY A 93 14.10 13.22 20.47
C GLY A 93 14.75 11.94 21.01
N ARG A 94 15.26 11.06 20.16
CA ARG A 94 15.89 9.77 20.53
C ARG A 94 15.01 8.87 21.40
N HIS A 95 13.70 8.89 21.17
CA HIS A 95 12.75 8.01 21.87
C HIS A 95 11.94 7.16 20.89
N TRP A 96 11.25 6.15 21.40
CA TRP A 96 10.44 5.24 20.62
C TRP A 96 9.16 5.92 20.08
N PRO A 97 8.85 5.81 18.78
CA PRO A 97 7.65 6.44 18.18
C PRO A 97 6.33 5.70 18.47
N GLY A 98 6.35 4.59 19.23
CA GLY A 98 5.19 3.72 19.37
C GLY A 98 4.95 2.79 18.17
N ILE A 99 5.87 2.77 17.21
CA ILE A 99 5.84 1.97 15.96
C ILE A 99 7.23 1.41 15.73
N ASP A 100 7.30 0.15 15.32
CA ASP A 100 8.54 -0.58 15.10
C ASP A 100 8.79 -0.90 13.62
N LEU A 101 7.73 -1.16 12.85
CA LEU A 101 7.78 -1.39 11.41
C LEU A 101 6.67 -0.58 10.72
N VAL A 102 6.98 -0.05 9.56
CA VAL A 102 6.05 0.77 8.75
C VAL A 102 5.93 0.18 7.36
N ASP A 103 4.69 0.07 6.85
CA ASP A 103 4.31 -0.19 5.47
C ASP A 103 3.42 0.96 4.97
N GLY A 104 3.51 1.32 3.69
CA GLY A 104 2.64 2.31 3.08
C GLY A 104 3.37 3.44 2.36
N GLY A 105 2.60 4.40 1.87
CA GLY A 105 3.12 5.51 1.07
C GLY A 105 4.16 6.38 1.77
N LEU A 106 4.06 6.52 3.10
CA LEU A 106 5.00 7.32 3.89
C LEU A 106 6.43 6.72 3.95
N VAL A 107 6.63 5.45 3.60
CA VAL A 107 7.94 4.79 3.70
C VAL A 107 8.99 5.45 2.81
N THR A 108 8.63 5.88 1.61
CA THR A 108 9.56 6.58 0.70
C THR A 108 9.98 7.93 1.28
N THR A 109 9.08 8.64 1.93
CA THR A 109 9.39 9.89 2.64
C THR A 109 10.28 9.66 3.85
N LEU A 110 10.02 8.60 4.65
CA LEU A 110 10.89 8.20 5.76
C LEU A 110 12.31 7.89 5.26
N ALA A 111 12.43 7.18 4.14
CA ALA A 111 13.70 6.84 3.53
C ALA A 111 14.46 8.09 3.05
N ALA A 112 13.79 8.98 2.32
CA ALA A 112 14.36 10.22 1.82
C ALA A 112 14.80 11.17 2.95
N ALA A 113 14.05 11.24 4.05
CA ALA A 113 14.38 12.02 5.25
C ALA A 113 15.44 11.35 6.16
N GLY A 114 15.89 10.14 5.82
CA GLY A 114 16.85 9.40 6.62
C GLY A 114 16.34 9.04 8.03
N LEU A 115 15.03 8.84 8.19
CA LEU A 115 14.39 8.56 9.50
C LEU A 115 14.36 7.07 9.85
N ASN A 116 14.58 6.19 8.89
CA ASN A 116 14.69 4.75 9.07
C ASN A 116 16.14 4.29 9.19
N GLN A 117 16.32 3.12 9.78
CA GLN A 117 17.61 2.45 9.85
C GLN A 117 17.72 1.37 8.77
N PRO A 118 18.90 1.14 8.21
CA PRO A 118 19.12 0.03 7.29
C PRO A 118 19.00 -1.30 8.05
N VAL A 119 18.43 -2.32 7.36
CA VAL A 119 18.44 -3.70 7.84
C VAL A 119 19.55 -4.44 7.09
N GLY A 120 20.51 -4.98 7.83
CA GLY A 120 21.68 -5.62 7.25
C GLY A 120 21.41 -7.05 6.75
N LYS A 121 22.09 -7.45 5.68
CA LYS A 121 22.00 -8.82 5.12
C LYS A 121 22.45 -9.90 6.11
N ALA A 122 23.30 -9.56 7.09
CA ALA A 122 23.71 -10.47 8.14
C ALA A 122 22.58 -10.78 9.12
N THR A 123 21.72 -9.82 9.39
CA THR A 123 20.59 -9.92 10.33
C THR A 123 19.28 -10.37 9.67
N ALA A 124 19.16 -10.16 8.36
CA ALA A 124 18.03 -10.62 7.53
C ALA A 124 18.58 -11.22 6.21
N PRO A 125 19.03 -12.48 6.21
CA PRO A 125 19.70 -13.10 5.06
C PRO A 125 18.88 -13.08 3.75
N ASN A 126 17.56 -13.12 3.83
CA ASN A 126 16.69 -13.08 2.65
C ASN A 126 16.73 -11.71 1.91
N LEU A 127 17.29 -10.66 2.50
CA LEU A 127 17.59 -9.41 1.79
C LEU A 127 18.52 -9.62 0.58
N LYS A 128 19.34 -10.66 0.58
CA LYS A 128 20.18 -11.03 -0.57
C LYS A 128 19.37 -11.53 -1.77
N LYS A 129 18.12 -11.90 -1.56
CA LYS A 129 17.22 -12.44 -2.58
C LYS A 129 16.39 -11.36 -3.27
N ILE A 130 16.35 -10.13 -2.72
CA ILE A 130 15.60 -9.01 -3.30
C ILE A 130 16.09 -8.76 -4.73
N ASN A 131 15.16 -8.49 -5.64
CA ASN A 131 15.48 -7.97 -6.97
C ASN A 131 16.15 -6.59 -6.81
N PRO A 132 17.40 -6.40 -7.28
CA PRO A 132 18.15 -5.17 -7.10
C PRO A 132 17.44 -3.92 -7.65
N ASP A 133 16.67 -4.06 -8.73
CA ASP A 133 15.99 -2.95 -9.38
C ASP A 133 14.92 -2.31 -8.47
N LEU A 134 14.34 -3.10 -7.56
CA LEU A 134 13.39 -2.58 -6.56
C LEU A 134 14.07 -1.75 -5.46
N LEU A 135 15.38 -1.77 -5.34
CA LEU A 135 16.12 -0.98 -4.38
C LEU A 135 16.52 0.41 -4.93
N VAL A 136 16.51 0.58 -6.26
CA VAL A 136 16.95 1.82 -6.92
C VAL A 136 16.11 3.03 -6.51
N PRO A 137 14.77 2.99 -6.51
CA PRO A 137 13.95 4.15 -6.16
C PRO A 137 14.16 4.67 -4.74
N VAL A 138 14.53 3.79 -3.82
CA VAL A 138 14.75 4.10 -2.39
C VAL A 138 16.22 4.13 -2.01
N LYS A 139 17.14 4.04 -2.98
CA LYS A 139 18.60 4.03 -2.77
C LYS A 139 19.04 3.03 -1.67
N GLY A 140 18.34 1.91 -1.57
CA GLY A 140 18.57 0.90 -0.55
C GLY A 140 18.11 1.27 0.87
N ALA A 141 17.45 2.42 1.06
CA ALA A 141 17.06 2.90 2.39
C ALA A 141 15.72 2.35 2.90
N ALA A 142 14.99 1.60 2.08
CA ALA A 142 13.77 0.89 2.47
C ALA A 142 13.79 -0.53 1.90
N ILE A 143 12.90 -1.39 2.39
CA ILE A 143 12.90 -2.82 2.09
C ILE A 143 11.68 -3.13 1.21
N PRO A 144 11.85 -3.43 -0.09
CA PRO A 144 10.72 -3.87 -0.91
C PRO A 144 10.23 -5.23 -0.42
N TYR A 145 8.91 -5.43 -0.34
CA TYR A 145 8.35 -6.70 0.11
C TYR A 145 7.27 -7.27 -0.82
N ARG A 146 6.70 -6.46 -1.69
CA ARG A 146 5.80 -6.85 -2.79
C ARG A 146 5.82 -5.80 -3.88
N GLY A 147 5.41 -6.16 -5.09
CA GLY A 147 5.24 -5.22 -6.19
C GLY A 147 3.81 -5.17 -6.67
N SER A 148 3.40 -4.02 -7.21
CA SER A 148 2.13 -3.83 -7.91
C SER A 148 2.32 -2.80 -9.03
N SER A 149 1.44 -2.84 -10.03
CA SER A 149 1.42 -1.88 -11.13
C SER A 149 0.00 -1.44 -11.40
N VAL A 150 -0.18 -0.20 -11.81
CA VAL A 150 -1.44 0.22 -12.40
C VAL A 150 -1.53 -0.37 -13.81
N VAL A 151 -2.69 -0.90 -14.12
CA VAL A 151 -3.03 -1.54 -15.40
C VAL A 151 -4.38 -1.02 -15.89
N LEU A 152 -4.73 -1.28 -17.14
CA LEU A 152 -6.03 -0.96 -17.68
C LEU A 152 -6.95 -2.16 -17.48
N ALA A 153 -8.03 -2.00 -16.69
CA ALA A 153 -9.11 -2.97 -16.64
C ALA A 153 -10.18 -2.62 -17.67
N TYR A 154 -10.76 -3.64 -18.30
CA TYR A 154 -11.80 -3.45 -19.29
C TYR A 154 -12.84 -4.57 -19.29
N ASN A 155 -14.08 -4.24 -19.62
CA ASN A 155 -15.16 -5.20 -19.84
C ASN A 155 -15.03 -5.79 -21.25
N SER A 156 -14.62 -7.05 -21.36
CA SER A 156 -14.38 -7.74 -22.63
C SER A 156 -15.65 -8.01 -23.45
N ASP A 157 -16.85 -7.93 -22.86
CA ASP A 157 -18.11 -8.01 -23.58
C ASP A 157 -18.38 -6.74 -24.38
N LYS A 158 -17.94 -5.59 -23.86
CA LYS A 158 -18.15 -4.26 -24.44
C LYS A 158 -16.95 -3.77 -25.25
N VAL A 159 -15.73 -4.14 -24.88
CA VAL A 159 -14.48 -3.68 -25.47
C VAL A 159 -13.73 -4.86 -26.05
N LYS A 160 -13.91 -5.13 -27.34
CA LYS A 160 -13.28 -6.30 -28.01
C LYS A 160 -11.81 -6.07 -28.29
N SER A 161 -11.39 -4.83 -28.50
CA SER A 161 -10.01 -4.43 -28.76
C SER A 161 -9.62 -3.32 -27.79
N PRO A 162 -9.11 -3.64 -26.59
CA PRO A 162 -8.75 -2.64 -25.61
C PRO A 162 -7.55 -1.81 -26.08
N PRO A 163 -7.50 -0.51 -25.72
CA PRO A 163 -6.36 0.35 -26.02
C PRO A 163 -5.04 -0.22 -25.52
N LYS A 164 -3.98 -0.13 -26.34
CA LYS A 164 -2.64 -0.63 -26.02
C LYS A 164 -1.60 0.48 -25.86
N SER A 165 -1.99 1.74 -26.10
CA SER A 165 -1.15 2.91 -25.88
C SER A 165 -1.96 4.02 -25.22
N LEU A 166 -1.27 5.00 -24.61
CA LEU A 166 -1.94 6.15 -24.00
C LEU A 166 -2.76 6.93 -25.05
N SER A 167 -2.21 7.20 -26.24
CA SER A 167 -2.94 7.92 -27.29
C SER A 167 -4.22 7.17 -27.70
N ALA A 168 -4.13 5.86 -27.92
CA ALA A 168 -5.31 5.04 -28.22
C ALA A 168 -6.33 5.05 -27.09
N LEU A 169 -5.90 5.11 -25.83
CA LEU A 169 -6.80 5.23 -24.68
C LEU A 169 -7.52 6.58 -24.67
N LEU A 170 -6.80 7.68 -24.89
CA LEU A 170 -7.39 9.01 -24.94
C LEU A 170 -8.42 9.13 -26.09
N ASP A 171 -8.13 8.55 -27.25
CA ASP A 171 -9.07 8.51 -28.38
C ASP A 171 -10.27 7.62 -28.09
N TRP A 172 -10.06 6.47 -27.43
CA TRP A 172 -11.13 5.60 -26.99
C TRP A 172 -12.08 6.30 -26.01
N ILE A 173 -11.54 7.09 -25.05
CA ILE A 173 -12.34 7.86 -24.08
C ILE A 173 -13.26 8.85 -24.81
N ARG A 174 -12.71 9.58 -25.81
CA ARG A 174 -13.48 10.54 -26.62
C ARG A 174 -14.58 9.85 -27.45
N ALA A 175 -14.30 8.66 -27.99
CA ALA A 175 -15.22 7.88 -28.78
C ALA A 175 -16.29 7.16 -27.97
N ASN A 176 -16.12 7.01 -26.65
CA ASN A 176 -17.04 6.27 -25.75
C ASN A 176 -17.42 7.12 -24.52
N PRO A 177 -18.16 8.23 -24.72
CA PRO A 177 -18.49 9.13 -23.61
C PRO A 177 -19.20 8.42 -22.45
N GLY A 178 -18.82 8.75 -21.22
CA GLY A 178 -19.41 8.19 -20.01
C GLY A 178 -18.96 6.76 -19.66
N LYS A 179 -18.03 6.15 -20.44
CA LYS A 179 -17.61 4.75 -20.24
C LYS A 179 -16.21 4.60 -19.64
N PHE A 180 -15.62 5.68 -19.21
CA PHE A 180 -14.32 5.75 -18.54
C PHE A 180 -14.39 6.69 -17.35
N THR A 181 -13.71 6.35 -16.27
CA THR A 181 -13.28 7.27 -15.20
C THR A 181 -12.05 6.74 -14.50
N TYR A 182 -11.49 7.58 -13.64
CA TYR A 182 -10.43 7.24 -12.69
C TYR A 182 -10.73 7.89 -11.34
N ASN A 183 -10.24 7.32 -10.25
CA ASN A 183 -10.41 7.92 -8.94
C ASN A 183 -9.61 9.21 -8.78
N SER A 184 -10.06 10.09 -7.90
CA SER A 184 -9.28 11.28 -7.56
C SER A 184 -7.85 10.89 -7.17
N PRO A 185 -6.80 11.54 -7.72
CA PRO A 185 -5.41 11.33 -7.33
C PRO A 185 -5.14 11.52 -5.84
N ASN A 186 -5.99 12.29 -5.15
CA ASN A 186 -5.91 12.51 -3.72
C ASN A 186 -6.45 11.33 -2.89
N SER A 187 -7.25 10.46 -3.49
CA SER A 187 -7.91 9.35 -2.80
C SER A 187 -7.44 7.97 -3.23
N GLY A 188 -6.57 7.86 -4.24
CA GLY A 188 -6.07 6.56 -4.68
C GLY A 188 -5.03 6.62 -5.79
N GLY A 189 -4.08 5.68 -5.72
CA GLY A 189 -2.90 5.67 -6.57
C GLY A 189 -3.17 5.31 -8.04
N SER A 190 -4.27 4.61 -8.38
CA SER A 190 -4.53 4.27 -9.78
C SER A 190 -4.95 5.51 -10.60
N GLY A 191 -5.76 6.39 -10.00
CA GLY A 191 -6.09 7.67 -10.62
C GLY A 191 -4.91 8.63 -10.69
N TYR A 192 -4.08 8.65 -9.63
CA TYR A 192 -2.83 9.39 -9.64
C TYR A 192 -1.93 8.92 -10.80
N SER A 193 -1.74 7.61 -10.96
CA SER A 193 -0.95 7.04 -12.04
C SER A 193 -1.48 7.40 -13.44
N PHE A 194 -2.81 7.39 -13.64
CA PHE A 194 -3.39 7.82 -14.90
C PHE A 194 -3.10 9.31 -15.19
N ALA A 195 -3.36 10.18 -14.21
CA ALA A 195 -3.14 11.62 -14.36
C ALA A 195 -1.66 11.94 -14.61
N GLU A 196 -0.76 11.34 -13.83
CA GLU A 196 0.69 11.47 -14.02
C GLU A 196 1.11 10.96 -15.41
N THR A 197 0.58 9.82 -15.87
CA THR A 197 0.91 9.24 -17.19
C THR A 197 0.51 10.16 -18.35
N VAL A 198 -0.65 10.81 -18.24
CA VAL A 198 -1.10 11.79 -19.25
C VAL A 198 -0.15 13.00 -19.28
N VAL A 199 0.19 13.55 -18.12
CA VAL A 199 1.11 14.70 -18.04
C VAL A 199 2.50 14.32 -18.53
N ASP A 200 3.04 13.20 -18.09
CA ASP A 200 4.37 12.71 -18.47
C ASP A 200 4.54 12.51 -19.98
N SER A 201 3.47 12.14 -20.68
CA SER A 201 3.50 11.97 -22.15
C SER A 201 3.82 13.25 -22.91
N LEU A 202 3.70 14.39 -22.25
CA LEU A 202 3.95 15.73 -22.80
C LEU A 202 5.26 16.35 -22.27
N LEU A 203 5.96 15.65 -21.36
CA LEU A 203 7.21 16.11 -20.78
C LEU A 203 8.41 15.59 -21.56
N THR A 204 9.50 16.38 -21.55
CA THR A 204 10.77 15.89 -22.06
C THR A 204 11.38 14.87 -21.10
N PRO A 205 12.19 13.90 -21.59
CA PRO A 205 12.85 12.93 -20.73
C PRO A 205 13.70 13.56 -19.62
N SER A 206 14.29 14.73 -19.87
CA SER A 206 15.08 15.47 -18.87
C SER A 206 14.21 16.00 -17.72
N ILE A 207 13.07 16.58 -18.04
CA ILE A 207 12.11 17.11 -17.05
C ILE A 207 11.55 15.96 -16.22
N LEU A 208 11.10 14.89 -16.88
CA LEU A 208 10.56 13.69 -16.20
C LEU A 208 11.57 13.12 -15.22
N LYS A 209 12.82 12.91 -15.64
CA LYS A 209 13.88 12.42 -14.74
C LYS A 209 14.09 13.30 -13.51
N GLN A 210 14.00 14.64 -13.65
CA GLN A 210 14.13 15.54 -12.52
C GLN A 210 12.95 15.37 -11.52
N MET A 211 11.71 15.21 -12.03
CA MET A 211 10.52 15.00 -11.19
C MET A 211 10.56 13.67 -10.43
N ASP A 212 11.06 12.61 -11.05
CA ASP A 212 11.19 11.29 -10.43
C ASP A 212 12.28 11.25 -9.34
N GLN A 213 13.35 11.99 -9.51
CA GLN A 213 14.55 11.87 -8.67
C GLN A 213 14.71 12.95 -7.60
N GLY A 214 13.98 14.06 -7.72
CA GLY A 214 14.15 15.20 -6.83
C GLY A 214 12.93 16.09 -6.71
N TYR A 215 13.06 17.09 -5.84
CA TYR A 215 12.07 18.14 -5.68
C TYR A 215 12.61 19.43 -6.31
N ASN A 216 11.95 19.90 -7.36
CA ASN A 216 12.27 21.15 -8.04
C ASN A 216 10.96 21.88 -8.39
N PRO A 217 10.47 22.85 -7.60
CA PRO A 217 9.23 23.54 -7.89
C PRO A 217 9.28 24.39 -9.16
N ALA A 218 10.47 24.79 -9.64
CA ALA A 218 10.61 25.62 -10.83
C ALA A 218 10.15 24.91 -12.13
N ILE A 219 10.13 23.57 -12.14
CA ILE A 219 9.71 22.79 -13.33
C ILE A 219 8.24 22.40 -13.29
N GLN A 220 7.50 22.72 -12.24
CA GLN A 220 6.07 22.33 -12.09
C GLN A 220 5.17 23.01 -13.13
N SER A 221 5.57 24.16 -13.66
CA SER A 221 4.85 24.82 -14.77
C SER A 221 4.72 23.95 -16.03
N ASN A 222 5.56 22.95 -16.20
CA ASN A 222 5.47 21.99 -17.31
C ASN A 222 4.24 21.07 -17.21
N TRP A 223 3.59 20.97 -16.04
CA TRP A 223 2.36 20.17 -15.89
C TRP A 223 1.15 20.79 -16.59
N LYS A 224 1.17 22.11 -16.83
CA LYS A 224 0.00 22.85 -17.30
C LYS A 224 -0.67 22.21 -18.51
N GLN A 225 0.07 21.88 -19.55
CA GLN A 225 -0.48 21.30 -20.78
C GLN A 225 -1.17 19.96 -20.53
N GLY A 226 -0.60 19.11 -19.67
CA GLY A 226 -1.19 17.83 -19.31
C GLY A 226 -2.42 17.98 -18.42
N LEU A 227 -2.42 18.93 -17.49
CA LEU A 227 -3.59 19.24 -16.67
C LEU A 227 -4.74 19.82 -17.50
N ASP A 228 -4.44 20.70 -18.45
CA ASP A 228 -5.45 21.22 -19.41
C ASP A 228 -6.04 20.09 -20.28
N LEU A 229 -5.22 19.12 -20.70
CA LEU A 229 -5.69 17.93 -21.43
C LEU A 229 -6.62 17.08 -20.54
N LEU A 230 -6.25 16.83 -19.29
CA LEU A 230 -7.10 16.09 -18.32
C LEU A 230 -8.43 16.80 -18.08
N HIS A 231 -8.43 18.11 -17.86
CA HIS A 231 -9.64 18.92 -17.73
C HIS A 231 -10.53 18.77 -18.97
N GLY A 232 -9.94 18.86 -20.17
CA GLY A 232 -10.67 18.70 -21.44
C GLY A 232 -11.30 17.33 -21.66
N LEU A 233 -10.88 16.29 -20.91
CA LEU A 233 -11.48 14.96 -20.95
C LEU A 233 -12.78 14.86 -20.13
N ASN A 234 -13.02 15.76 -19.17
CA ASN A 234 -14.15 15.65 -18.24
C ASN A 234 -15.48 15.41 -18.94
N LYS A 235 -15.78 16.15 -20.01
CA LYS A 235 -17.02 16.02 -20.78
C LYS A 235 -17.22 14.64 -21.44
N TYR A 236 -16.18 13.83 -21.55
CA TYR A 236 -16.23 12.46 -22.10
C TYR A 236 -16.20 11.40 -21.01
N MET A 237 -15.89 11.76 -19.76
CA MET A 237 -15.82 10.82 -18.67
C MET A 237 -17.17 10.52 -18.04
N TYR A 238 -17.23 9.47 -17.23
CA TYR A 238 -18.39 9.13 -16.41
C TYR A 238 -18.88 10.34 -15.61
N GLY A 239 -20.19 10.61 -15.66
CA GLY A 239 -20.80 11.73 -14.95
C GLY A 239 -20.23 13.11 -15.33
N ASN A 240 -19.66 13.29 -16.54
CA ASN A 240 -19.03 14.53 -16.99
C ASN A 240 -17.88 14.99 -16.07
N GLY A 241 -17.04 14.06 -15.61
CA GLY A 241 -15.90 14.36 -14.76
C GLY A 241 -16.14 14.03 -13.27
N VAL A 242 -16.98 13.04 -12.99
CA VAL A 242 -17.07 12.48 -11.63
C VAL A 242 -15.84 11.62 -11.34
N TYR A 243 -15.14 11.95 -10.27
CA TYR A 243 -13.96 11.25 -9.78
C TYR A 243 -14.31 10.43 -8.54
N PRO A 244 -14.40 9.10 -8.64
CA PRO A 244 -14.69 8.23 -7.49
C PRO A 244 -13.68 8.41 -6.36
N ASN A 245 -14.13 8.24 -5.13
CA ASN A 245 -13.26 8.29 -3.97
C ASN A 245 -12.61 6.91 -3.72
N GLY A 246 -11.34 6.79 -4.05
CA GLY A 246 -10.56 5.57 -3.85
C GLY A 246 -10.63 4.54 -4.99
N ASN A 247 -9.67 3.64 -4.99
CA ASN A 247 -9.53 2.60 -6.03
C ASN A 247 -10.72 1.62 -6.02
N ALA A 248 -11.26 1.30 -4.84
CA ALA A 248 -12.38 0.38 -4.70
C ALA A 248 -13.67 0.88 -5.39
N ALA A 249 -13.93 2.19 -5.32
CA ALA A 249 -15.11 2.78 -5.98
C ALA A 249 -15.03 2.66 -7.52
N VAL A 250 -13.84 2.77 -8.10
CA VAL A 250 -13.63 2.54 -9.54
C VAL A 250 -13.91 1.09 -9.92
N LEU A 251 -13.42 0.12 -9.12
CA LEU A 251 -13.70 -1.30 -9.35
C LEU A 251 -15.21 -1.60 -9.24
N GLN A 252 -15.90 -0.95 -8.32
CA GLN A 252 -17.35 -1.09 -8.18
C GLN A 252 -18.10 -0.61 -9.43
N LEU A 253 -17.77 0.59 -9.96
CA LEU A 253 -18.38 1.09 -11.19
C LEU A 253 -18.11 0.16 -12.38
N LEU A 254 -16.91 -0.39 -12.47
CA LEU A 254 -16.54 -1.35 -13.52
C LEU A 254 -17.33 -2.66 -13.38
N GLY A 255 -17.41 -3.21 -12.16
CA GLY A 255 -18.17 -4.43 -11.87
C GLY A 255 -19.66 -4.29 -12.12
N GLN A 256 -20.23 -3.11 -11.88
CA GLN A 256 -21.62 -2.77 -12.18
C GLN A 256 -21.88 -2.46 -13.66
N GLY A 257 -20.83 -2.42 -14.51
CA GLY A 257 -20.95 -2.10 -15.92
C GLY A 257 -21.29 -0.63 -16.24
N GLN A 258 -21.21 0.26 -15.25
CA GLN A 258 -21.44 1.68 -15.45
C GLN A 258 -20.34 2.32 -16.31
N ILE A 259 -19.11 1.86 -16.09
CA ILE A 259 -17.95 2.15 -16.94
C ILE A 259 -17.44 0.86 -17.57
N TRP A 260 -16.70 0.96 -18.67
CA TRP A 260 -16.19 -0.19 -19.41
C TRP A 260 -14.67 -0.30 -19.36
N VAL A 261 -13.98 0.78 -19.06
CA VAL A 261 -12.52 0.87 -19.00
C VAL A 261 -12.13 1.77 -17.84
N ALA A 262 -11.11 1.38 -17.09
CA ALA A 262 -10.54 2.18 -16.01
C ALA A 262 -9.08 1.80 -15.70
N PRO A 263 -8.25 2.75 -15.21
CA PRO A 263 -6.97 2.43 -14.59
C PRO A 263 -7.20 1.86 -13.19
N VAL A 264 -6.56 0.74 -12.88
CA VAL A 264 -6.74 0.01 -11.62
C VAL A 264 -5.41 -0.59 -11.14
N TRP A 265 -5.26 -0.82 -9.85
CA TRP A 265 -4.13 -1.60 -9.34
C TRP A 265 -4.27 -3.08 -9.70
N SER A 266 -3.20 -3.68 -10.22
CA SER A 266 -3.17 -5.06 -10.67
C SER A 266 -3.49 -6.05 -9.54
N ASP A 267 -2.89 -5.87 -8.37
CA ASP A 267 -3.10 -6.72 -7.20
C ASP A 267 -4.52 -6.63 -6.65
N GLN A 268 -5.10 -5.44 -6.58
CA GLN A 268 -6.47 -5.22 -6.12
C GLN A 268 -7.49 -5.82 -7.11
N SER A 269 -7.29 -5.61 -8.41
CA SER A 269 -8.18 -6.13 -9.45
C SER A 269 -8.15 -7.64 -9.56
N LEU A 270 -6.97 -8.25 -9.48
CA LEU A 270 -6.82 -9.71 -9.49
C LEU A 270 -7.43 -10.34 -8.24
N THR A 271 -7.33 -9.68 -7.09
CA THR A 271 -8.02 -10.09 -5.87
C THR A 271 -9.55 -10.02 -6.07
N ALA A 272 -10.05 -8.93 -6.62
CA ALA A 272 -11.49 -8.75 -6.89
C ALA A 272 -12.05 -9.79 -7.89
N LEU A 273 -11.27 -10.15 -8.92
CA LEU A 273 -11.60 -11.24 -9.84
C LEU A 273 -11.62 -12.60 -9.12
N LYS A 274 -10.64 -12.87 -8.27
CA LYS A 274 -10.53 -14.13 -7.52
C LYS A 274 -11.68 -14.32 -6.53
N THR A 275 -12.14 -13.24 -5.90
CA THR A 275 -13.23 -13.25 -4.91
C THR A 275 -14.63 -13.14 -5.53
N GLY A 276 -14.74 -12.98 -6.85
CA GLY A 276 -16.01 -12.81 -7.54
C GLY A 276 -16.63 -11.40 -7.41
N GLN A 277 -15.92 -10.44 -6.82
CA GLN A 277 -16.32 -9.04 -6.78
C GLN A 277 -16.34 -8.42 -8.19
N LEU A 278 -15.44 -8.86 -9.07
CA LEU A 278 -15.46 -8.57 -10.49
C LEU A 278 -15.81 -9.83 -11.26
N GLY A 279 -16.68 -9.70 -12.26
CA GLY A 279 -17.06 -10.81 -13.14
C GLY A 279 -15.93 -11.25 -14.07
N PRO A 280 -15.99 -12.48 -14.63
CA PRO A 280 -14.94 -13.05 -15.49
C PRO A 280 -14.80 -12.31 -16.83
N ASN A 281 -15.75 -11.48 -17.20
CA ASN A 281 -15.71 -10.58 -18.35
C ASN A 281 -14.81 -9.35 -18.13
N ILE A 282 -14.40 -9.06 -16.91
CA ILE A 282 -13.39 -8.03 -16.65
C ILE A 282 -12.02 -8.62 -16.90
N LYS A 283 -11.27 -8.01 -17.79
CA LYS A 283 -9.91 -8.39 -18.18
C LYS A 283 -8.95 -7.26 -17.90
N LEU A 284 -7.67 -7.61 -17.77
CA LEU A 284 -6.57 -6.65 -17.50
C LEU A 284 -5.63 -6.60 -18.70
N THR A 285 -5.13 -5.43 -19.00
CA THR A 285 -4.08 -5.20 -20.00
C THR A 285 -3.20 -4.03 -19.56
N GLN A 286 -2.04 -3.86 -20.15
CA GLN A 286 -1.19 -2.70 -19.93
C GLN A 286 -1.19 -1.84 -21.20
N ILE A 287 -1.05 -0.54 -21.01
CA ILE A 287 -0.75 0.40 -22.11
C ILE A 287 0.76 0.60 -22.21
N SER A 288 1.19 1.15 -23.32
CA SER A 288 2.58 1.55 -23.58
C SER A 288 2.66 2.98 -24.09
N ASN A 289 3.86 3.53 -24.09
CA ASN A 289 4.19 4.85 -24.65
C ASN A 289 3.36 6.02 -24.07
N PRO A 290 3.48 6.33 -22.78
CA PRO A 290 4.14 5.55 -21.71
C PRO A 290 3.21 4.52 -21.06
N SER A 291 3.78 3.57 -20.31
CA SER A 291 3.00 2.69 -19.44
C SER A 291 2.51 3.45 -18.21
N PHE A 292 1.49 2.91 -17.52
CA PHE A 292 1.16 3.39 -16.19
C PHE A 292 2.30 3.17 -15.20
N THR A 293 2.26 3.89 -14.08
CA THR A 293 3.27 3.75 -13.02
C THR A 293 3.04 2.49 -12.19
N GLY A 294 4.10 2.02 -11.58
CA GLY A 294 4.09 0.89 -10.66
C GLY A 294 5.37 0.88 -9.83
N GLY A 295 5.48 -0.08 -8.95
CA GLY A 295 6.65 -0.20 -8.10
C GLY A 295 6.49 -1.21 -6.98
N ALA A 296 7.47 -1.24 -6.08
CA ALA A 296 7.38 -2.01 -4.87
C ALA A 296 6.63 -1.23 -3.78
N ALA A 297 5.92 -1.99 -2.94
CA ALA A 297 5.60 -1.53 -1.60
C ALA A 297 6.79 -1.81 -0.70
N TYR A 298 7.07 -0.87 0.18
CA TYR A 298 8.29 -0.87 0.99
C TYR A 298 7.98 -0.92 2.48
N LEU A 299 8.88 -1.58 3.21
CA LEU A 299 8.91 -1.55 4.67
C LEU A 299 10.02 -0.62 5.15
N ALA A 300 9.77 0.08 6.25
CA ALA A 300 10.78 0.85 6.95
C ALA A 300 10.82 0.49 8.44
N VAL A 301 12.02 0.42 9.00
CA VAL A 301 12.24 0.29 10.43
C VAL A 301 12.71 1.66 10.94
N PRO A 302 11.92 2.41 11.74
CA PRO A 302 12.33 3.68 12.29
C PRO A 302 13.65 3.57 13.07
N LYS A 303 14.51 4.60 13.03
CA LYS A 303 15.83 4.58 13.73
C LYS A 303 15.71 4.26 15.21
N THR A 304 14.63 4.69 15.85
CA THR A 304 14.37 4.51 17.29
C THR A 304 13.40 3.38 17.60
N ALA A 305 13.13 2.47 16.64
CA ALA A 305 12.35 1.26 16.86
C ALA A 305 12.95 0.38 17.96
N LYS A 306 12.05 -0.28 18.72
CA LYS A 306 12.41 -1.27 19.74
C LYS A 306 12.57 -2.67 19.13
N HIS A 307 13.07 -3.61 19.94
CA HIS A 307 13.12 -5.04 19.60
C HIS A 307 13.75 -5.38 18.23
N LYS A 308 14.82 -4.68 17.86
CA LYS A 308 15.46 -4.76 16.53
C LYS A 308 15.76 -6.18 16.06
N LYS A 309 16.21 -7.08 16.96
CA LYS A 309 16.45 -8.50 16.60
C LYS A 309 15.17 -9.20 16.13
N VAL A 310 14.04 -8.91 16.79
CA VAL A 310 12.72 -9.47 16.40
C VAL A 310 12.26 -8.85 15.09
N LEU A 311 12.43 -7.55 14.90
CA LEU A 311 12.09 -6.87 13.65
C LEU A 311 12.87 -7.44 12.46
N TYR A 312 14.17 -7.67 12.61
CA TYR A 312 14.99 -8.26 11.55
C TYR A 312 14.58 -9.68 11.23
N LYS A 313 14.19 -10.46 12.25
CA LYS A 313 13.62 -11.79 12.06
C LYS A 313 12.28 -11.73 11.31
N PHE A 314 11.44 -10.72 11.60
CA PHE A 314 10.17 -10.52 10.93
C PHE A 314 10.38 -10.10 9.45
N VAL A 315 11.25 -9.15 9.18
CA VAL A 315 11.65 -8.78 7.81
C VAL A 315 12.18 -9.98 7.04
N ASN A 316 13.04 -10.77 7.67
CA ASN A 316 13.59 -11.99 7.05
C ASN A 316 12.51 -13.03 6.73
N TYR A 317 11.50 -13.15 7.60
CA TYR A 317 10.33 -14.01 7.36
C TYR A 317 9.53 -13.52 6.15
N ILE A 318 9.18 -12.23 6.10
CA ILE A 318 8.41 -11.63 5.00
C ILE A 318 9.11 -11.85 3.64
N LEU A 319 10.43 -11.79 3.61
CA LEU A 319 11.25 -12.00 2.42
C LEU A 319 11.61 -13.47 2.15
N SER A 320 11.11 -14.42 2.94
CA SER A 320 11.35 -15.83 2.68
C SER A 320 10.53 -16.31 1.48
N PRO A 321 11.03 -17.27 0.66
CA PRO A 321 10.27 -17.77 -0.48
C PRO A 321 8.86 -18.25 -0.14
N PRO A 322 8.61 -18.97 0.98
CA PRO A 322 7.24 -19.34 1.35
C PRO A 322 6.34 -18.14 1.67
N ALA A 323 6.84 -17.10 2.36
CA ALA A 323 6.06 -15.90 2.63
C ALA A 323 5.83 -15.09 1.35
N GLN A 324 6.80 -15.00 0.46
CA GLN A 324 6.65 -14.35 -0.85
C GLN A 324 5.66 -15.10 -1.75
N GLN A 325 5.67 -16.44 -1.71
CA GLN A 325 4.64 -17.25 -2.39
C GLN A 325 3.24 -16.92 -1.86
N MET A 326 3.07 -16.90 -0.54
CA MET A 326 1.80 -16.55 0.11
C MET A 326 1.36 -15.12 -0.28
N ILE A 327 2.27 -14.13 -0.30
CA ILE A 327 1.97 -12.77 -0.72
C ILE A 327 1.46 -12.72 -2.17
N VAL A 328 2.12 -13.44 -3.08
CA VAL A 328 1.68 -13.55 -4.49
C VAL A 328 0.31 -14.23 -4.60
N ASP A 329 0.08 -15.28 -3.82
CA ASP A 329 -1.19 -16.02 -3.86
C ASP A 329 -2.37 -15.21 -3.31
N VAL A 330 -2.12 -14.38 -2.30
CA VAL A 330 -3.15 -13.53 -1.66
C VAL A 330 -3.39 -12.26 -2.45
N MET A 331 -2.32 -11.56 -2.84
CA MET A 331 -2.40 -10.22 -3.44
C MET A 331 -2.33 -10.24 -4.97
N ALA A 332 -1.97 -11.36 -5.58
CA ALA A 332 -1.65 -11.46 -7.01
C ALA A 332 -0.60 -10.41 -7.49
N GLY A 333 0.14 -9.81 -6.55
CA GLY A 333 1.22 -8.87 -6.83
C GLY A 333 2.52 -9.58 -7.22
N PHE A 334 3.55 -8.81 -7.58
CA PHE A 334 4.86 -9.35 -7.89
C PHE A 334 5.63 -9.67 -6.60
N PRO A 335 6.43 -10.76 -6.57
CA PRO A 335 7.33 -10.99 -5.46
C PRO A 335 8.42 -9.92 -5.42
N ALA A 336 8.85 -9.52 -4.22
CA ALA A 336 9.99 -8.61 -4.07
C ALA A 336 11.34 -9.32 -4.19
N ILE A 337 11.38 -10.64 -4.00
CA ILE A 337 12.58 -11.42 -4.25
C ILE A 337 12.68 -11.80 -5.73
N ASP A 338 13.92 -11.97 -6.20
CA ASP A 338 14.19 -12.40 -7.56
C ASP A 338 13.44 -13.72 -7.84
N ILE A 339 12.80 -13.76 -8.99
CA ILE A 339 11.93 -14.87 -9.41
C ILE A 339 12.66 -16.22 -9.45
N LYS A 340 14.00 -16.23 -9.58
CA LYS A 340 14.80 -17.47 -9.52
C LYS A 340 14.65 -18.22 -8.20
N TYR A 341 14.29 -17.52 -7.12
CA TYR A 341 14.06 -18.10 -5.79
C TYR A 341 12.62 -18.59 -5.58
N MET A 342 11.73 -18.36 -6.55
CA MET A 342 10.33 -18.76 -6.48
C MET A 342 10.09 -20.14 -7.10
N GLY A 343 8.96 -20.76 -6.77
CA GLY A 343 8.53 -22.03 -7.35
C GLY A 343 8.19 -21.92 -8.85
N ALA A 344 8.14 -23.06 -9.54
CA ALA A 344 7.90 -23.11 -10.99
C ALA A 344 6.62 -22.40 -11.44
N ALA A 345 5.52 -22.56 -10.72
CA ALA A 345 4.24 -21.91 -11.06
C ALA A 345 4.34 -20.37 -11.04
N ILE A 346 5.08 -19.79 -10.09
CA ILE A 346 5.31 -18.34 -10.04
C ILE A 346 6.26 -17.91 -11.16
N LYS A 347 7.31 -18.67 -11.43
CA LYS A 347 8.23 -18.40 -12.56
C LYS A 347 7.47 -18.33 -13.87
N GLN A 348 6.56 -19.28 -14.12
CA GLN A 348 5.73 -19.31 -15.32
C GLN A 348 4.74 -18.11 -15.35
N LYS A 349 4.11 -17.78 -14.21
CA LYS A 349 3.16 -16.68 -14.11
C LYS A 349 3.78 -15.33 -14.44
N PHE A 350 5.05 -15.12 -14.11
CA PHE A 350 5.75 -13.84 -14.25
C PHE A 350 6.91 -13.89 -15.25
N GLN A 351 7.02 -14.93 -16.08
CA GLN A 351 8.12 -15.06 -17.04
C GLN A 351 8.20 -13.89 -18.03
N ASP A 352 7.04 -13.34 -18.42
CA ASP A 352 6.92 -12.27 -19.39
C ASP A 352 6.75 -10.89 -18.74
N VAL A 353 6.82 -10.82 -17.40
CA VAL A 353 6.61 -9.59 -16.64
C VAL A 353 7.84 -9.31 -15.79
N SER A 354 8.64 -8.36 -16.22
CA SER A 354 9.78 -7.87 -15.45
C SER A 354 9.36 -6.76 -14.49
N ALA A 355 9.79 -6.83 -13.23
CA ALA A 355 9.70 -5.69 -12.31
C ALA A 355 10.42 -4.45 -12.84
N ASN A 356 11.36 -4.63 -13.79
CA ASN A 356 12.13 -3.57 -14.44
C ASN A 356 11.29 -2.75 -15.43
N THR A 357 10.09 -3.20 -15.81
CA THR A 357 9.17 -2.46 -16.67
C THR A 357 8.23 -1.54 -15.89
N LEU A 358 8.34 -1.53 -14.57
CA LEU A 358 7.53 -0.64 -13.73
C LEU A 358 8.06 0.79 -13.82
N ARG A 359 7.30 1.67 -14.47
CA ARG A 359 7.62 3.09 -14.55
C ARG A 359 7.50 3.71 -13.15
N PRO A 360 8.54 4.41 -12.64
CA PRO A 360 8.45 5.06 -11.34
C PRO A 360 7.43 6.19 -11.34
N THR A 361 7.01 6.60 -10.16
CA THR A 361 6.21 7.79 -9.91
C THR A 361 7.12 8.94 -9.45
N TYR A 362 6.59 10.17 -9.48
CA TYR A 362 7.33 11.34 -9.01
C TYR A 362 7.84 11.18 -7.58
N GLN A 363 8.97 11.86 -7.29
CA GLN A 363 9.45 11.98 -5.91
C GLN A 363 8.32 12.51 -5.00
N THR A 364 8.23 11.98 -3.76
CA THR A 364 7.06 12.14 -2.87
C THR A 364 6.55 13.58 -2.74
N LYS A 365 7.45 14.57 -2.53
CA LYS A 365 7.05 15.97 -2.39
C LYS A 365 6.55 16.54 -3.72
N MET A 366 7.19 16.18 -4.84
CA MET A 366 6.76 16.54 -6.17
C MET A 366 5.37 15.95 -6.48
N GLY A 367 5.14 14.68 -6.14
CA GLY A 367 3.85 14.02 -6.30
C GLY A 367 2.74 14.64 -5.43
N ASN A 368 3.05 15.13 -4.25
CA ASN A 368 2.06 15.84 -3.42
C ASN A 368 1.67 17.19 -4.03
N ASP A 369 2.65 17.94 -4.57
CA ASP A 369 2.38 19.20 -5.26
C ASP A 369 1.59 18.94 -6.56
N PHE A 370 1.88 17.85 -7.28
CA PHE A 370 1.10 17.42 -8.44
C PHE A 370 -0.36 17.12 -8.12
N LYS A 371 -0.64 16.43 -7.00
CA LYS A 371 -2.02 16.18 -6.54
C LYS A 371 -2.76 17.48 -6.24
N ALA A 372 -2.07 18.45 -5.63
CA ALA A 372 -2.64 19.76 -5.35
C ALA A 372 -2.93 20.54 -6.66
N ALA A 373 -2.00 20.51 -7.62
CA ALA A 373 -2.18 21.14 -8.93
C ALA A 373 -3.33 20.49 -9.72
N TRP A 374 -3.44 19.18 -9.69
CA TRP A 374 -4.55 18.45 -10.29
C TRP A 374 -5.89 18.88 -9.70
N GLN A 375 -5.98 18.93 -8.36
CA GLN A 375 -7.21 19.32 -7.66
C GLN A 375 -7.68 20.74 -8.01
N GLN A 376 -6.76 21.65 -8.31
CA GLN A 376 -7.05 23.04 -8.67
C GLN A 376 -7.41 23.23 -10.15
N SER A 377 -6.94 22.33 -11.02
CA SER A 377 -6.95 22.57 -12.47
C SER A 377 -7.82 21.58 -13.27
N VAL A 378 -8.15 20.42 -12.70
CA VAL A 378 -8.81 19.36 -13.49
C VAL A 378 -10.30 19.23 -13.20
N PRO A 379 -10.78 19.14 -11.96
CA PRO A 379 -12.22 19.10 -11.64
C PRO A 379 -12.99 20.33 -12.06
#